data_56a227fd54c7d2fb461a144b69abd05a
#
_entry.id   56a227fd54c7d2fb461a144b69abd05a
#
_cell.length_a   1.000
_cell.length_b   1.000
_cell.length_c   1.000
_cell.angle_alpha   90.00
_cell.angle_beta   90.00
_cell.angle_gamma   90.00
#
_symmetry.space_group_name_H-M   'P 1'
#
loop_
_entity.id
_entity.type
_entity.pdbx_description
1 polymer ?
#
loop_
_entity_poly.entity_id
_entity_poly.type
_entity_poly.pdbx_seq_one_letter_code
_entity_poly.pdbx_strand_id
1 'polypeptide(L)'
;MKYYIGVDIGGTNIKAGVVDENAQLVSKISLKTNAADGYKSVLAVIIDAVEQAVQLSGEDIDRIKTIGVGCPGTMDNENGTVLYSNNLHWENVPLAKDLAQHFGKRIILENDANVAAYGEYLAGAAKGAKNAVVLTLGTGVGAGIIINGEIYSGSNNAGGEIGHTVIEVDGAPCTCGRNGCFEAYSSATGLVRMTREMIEKYPSGRLHEMVDRDGKISARTAFNAAKLGDPEGREVVDKYIKYLACGITNVINVFQPDILCIGGGVCNEGDNLLIPLKALIAKQIYSKNNAKNTEIVICTLANEAGMIGSAMLGRK
;
A
#
# COMPACT_ATOMS: atom_id res chain seq x y z
N MET A 1 2.00 -11.62 -28.52
CA MET A 1 1.67 -10.98 -27.24
C MET A 1 2.82 -11.27 -26.28
N LYS A 2 3.29 -10.28 -25.56
CA LYS A 2 4.35 -10.43 -24.56
C LYS A 2 3.72 -10.61 -23.19
N TYR A 3 4.29 -11.50 -22.37
CA TYR A 3 3.81 -11.77 -21.03
C TYR A 3 4.91 -11.51 -20.00
N TYR A 4 4.48 -11.12 -18.82
CA TYR A 4 5.31 -10.78 -17.66
C TYR A 4 4.72 -11.45 -16.43
N ILE A 5 5.53 -11.76 -15.45
CA ILE A 5 5.04 -12.24 -14.15
C ILE A 5 5.25 -11.14 -13.12
N GLY A 6 4.21 -10.90 -12.33
CA GLY A 6 4.29 -10.07 -11.14
C GLY A 6 4.09 -10.89 -9.89
N VAL A 7 4.99 -10.70 -8.94
CA VAL A 7 4.91 -11.25 -7.59
C VAL A 7 4.76 -10.10 -6.60
N ASP A 8 3.78 -10.22 -5.72
CA ASP A 8 3.55 -9.29 -4.61
C ASP A 8 3.72 -10.07 -3.30
N ILE A 9 4.82 -9.80 -2.58
CA ILE A 9 5.17 -10.49 -1.34
C ILE A 9 4.60 -9.68 -0.17
N GLY A 10 3.54 -10.19 0.43
CA GLY A 10 3.01 -9.64 1.68
C GLY A 10 3.42 -10.47 2.90
N GLY A 11 3.34 -9.90 4.09
CA GLY A 11 3.66 -10.62 5.33
C GLY A 11 2.76 -11.84 5.61
N THR A 12 1.55 -11.87 5.03
CA THR A 12 0.57 -12.96 5.23
C THR A 12 0.42 -13.85 4.00
N ASN A 13 0.39 -13.26 2.82
CA ASN A 13 0.20 -13.97 1.56
C ASN A 13 1.18 -13.45 0.52
N ILE A 14 1.64 -14.37 -0.34
CA ILE A 14 2.32 -14.09 -1.59
C ILE A 14 1.30 -14.23 -2.70
N LYS A 15 1.26 -13.25 -3.59
CA LYS A 15 0.42 -13.26 -4.78
C LYS A 15 1.30 -13.27 -6.02
N ALA A 16 0.98 -14.10 -6.98
CA ALA A 16 1.65 -14.12 -8.28
C ALA A 16 0.62 -14.11 -9.40
N GLY A 17 0.97 -13.49 -10.52
CA GLY A 17 0.09 -13.46 -11.69
C GLY A 17 0.85 -13.25 -12.98
N VAL A 18 0.29 -13.79 -14.07
CA VAL A 18 0.73 -13.51 -15.43
C VAL A 18 -0.04 -12.31 -15.95
N VAL A 19 0.68 -11.34 -16.50
CA VAL A 19 0.14 -10.07 -17.00
C VAL A 19 0.60 -9.88 -18.44
N ASP A 20 -0.28 -9.42 -19.32
CA ASP A 20 0.05 -9.13 -20.72
C ASP A 20 0.71 -7.75 -20.90
N GLU A 21 1.15 -7.45 -22.11
CA GLU A 21 1.78 -6.17 -22.46
C GLU A 21 0.86 -4.94 -22.29
N ASN A 22 -0.45 -5.13 -22.12
CA ASN A 22 -1.43 -4.10 -21.89
C ASN A 22 -1.78 -3.92 -20.39
N ALA A 23 -0.99 -4.56 -19.50
CA ALA A 23 -1.22 -4.60 -18.07
C ALA A 23 -2.56 -5.29 -17.68
N GLN A 24 -3.03 -6.24 -18.49
CA GLN A 24 -4.19 -7.06 -18.18
C GLN A 24 -3.75 -8.34 -17.49
N LEU A 25 -4.40 -8.65 -16.38
CA LEU A 25 -4.15 -9.86 -15.60
C LEU A 25 -4.75 -11.09 -16.33
N VAL A 26 -3.91 -12.05 -16.69
CA VAL A 26 -4.28 -13.29 -17.40
C VAL A 26 -4.58 -14.40 -16.39
N SER A 27 -3.75 -14.53 -15.35
CA SER A 27 -3.92 -15.50 -14.28
C SER A 27 -3.46 -14.92 -12.95
N LYS A 28 -3.96 -15.46 -11.84
CA LYS A 28 -3.52 -15.09 -10.49
C LYS A 28 -3.62 -16.26 -9.53
N ILE A 29 -2.73 -16.27 -8.55
CA ILE A 29 -2.72 -17.20 -7.42
C ILE A 29 -2.37 -16.43 -6.13
N SER A 30 -2.78 -16.96 -4.99
CA SER A 30 -2.42 -16.43 -3.67
C SER A 30 -2.11 -17.58 -2.73
N LEU A 31 -0.92 -17.60 -2.17
CA LEU A 31 -0.43 -18.60 -1.22
C LEU A 31 -0.06 -17.95 0.11
N LYS A 32 -0.02 -18.73 1.19
CA LYS A 32 0.44 -18.24 2.51
C LYS A 32 1.94 -17.99 2.49
N THR A 33 2.38 -16.83 2.99
CA THR A 33 3.80 -16.46 3.03
C THR A 33 4.61 -17.34 3.96
N ASN A 34 4.06 -17.69 5.14
CA ASN A 34 4.75 -18.45 6.20
C ASN A 34 6.09 -17.80 6.57
N ALA A 35 6.11 -16.49 6.78
CA ALA A 35 7.34 -15.70 7.02
C ALA A 35 8.19 -16.21 8.20
N ALA A 36 7.55 -16.80 9.23
CA ALA A 36 8.22 -17.38 10.39
C ALA A 36 9.13 -18.58 10.07
N ASP A 37 8.91 -19.26 8.94
CA ASP A 37 9.67 -20.43 8.53
C ASP A 37 11.00 -20.09 7.84
N GLY A 38 11.30 -18.78 7.71
CA GLY A 38 12.54 -18.26 7.19
C GLY A 38 12.62 -18.18 5.66
N TYR A 39 13.72 -17.58 5.18
CA TYR A 39 13.89 -17.22 3.77
C TYR A 39 13.68 -18.38 2.78
N LYS A 40 14.30 -19.55 3.06
CA LYS A 40 14.21 -20.70 2.13
C LYS A 40 12.79 -21.22 1.95
N SER A 41 12.00 -21.19 3.02
CA SER A 41 10.58 -21.57 2.95
C SER A 41 9.78 -20.56 2.12
N VAL A 42 9.97 -19.27 2.37
CA VAL A 42 9.30 -18.21 1.60
C VAL A 42 9.72 -18.24 0.14
N LEU A 43 10.99 -18.48 -0.17
CA LEU A 43 11.48 -18.63 -1.56
C LEU A 43 10.78 -19.79 -2.28
N ALA A 44 10.62 -20.93 -1.61
CA ALA A 44 9.89 -22.07 -2.19
C ALA A 44 8.43 -21.73 -2.49
N VAL A 45 7.77 -20.97 -1.60
CA VAL A 45 6.39 -20.49 -1.83
C VAL A 45 6.33 -19.51 -3.00
N ILE A 46 7.32 -18.62 -3.17
CA ILE A 46 7.39 -17.71 -4.32
C ILE A 46 7.50 -18.52 -5.62
N ILE A 47 8.39 -19.50 -5.64
CA ILE A 47 8.60 -20.39 -6.82
C ILE A 47 7.28 -21.11 -7.15
N ASP A 48 6.66 -21.74 -6.17
CA ASP A 48 5.39 -22.45 -6.35
C ASP A 48 4.27 -21.50 -6.85
N ALA A 49 4.17 -20.30 -6.30
CA ALA A 49 3.20 -19.30 -6.74
C ALA A 49 3.41 -18.89 -8.21
N VAL A 50 4.66 -18.70 -8.64
CA VAL A 50 5.00 -18.37 -10.03
C VAL A 50 4.65 -19.53 -10.96
N GLU A 51 5.03 -20.76 -10.62
CA GLU A 51 4.75 -21.96 -11.43
C GLU A 51 3.24 -22.19 -11.58
N GLN A 52 2.47 -22.07 -10.49
CA GLN A 52 1.02 -22.17 -10.53
C GLN A 52 0.37 -21.05 -11.36
N ALA A 53 0.86 -19.82 -11.26
CA ALA A 53 0.35 -18.70 -12.05
C ALA A 53 0.57 -18.92 -13.55
N VAL A 54 1.73 -19.44 -13.95
CA VAL A 54 2.05 -19.81 -15.34
C VAL A 54 1.13 -20.95 -15.81
N GLN A 55 1.01 -22.01 -15.02
CA GLN A 55 0.13 -23.14 -15.34
C GLN A 55 -1.32 -22.69 -15.56
N LEU A 56 -1.85 -21.85 -14.66
CA LEU A 56 -3.22 -21.32 -14.75
C LEU A 56 -3.43 -20.40 -15.95
N SER A 57 -2.38 -19.73 -16.44
CA SER A 57 -2.47 -18.87 -17.62
C SER A 57 -2.58 -19.64 -18.94
N GLY A 58 -2.20 -20.91 -18.94
CA GLY A 58 -2.06 -21.72 -20.16
C GLY A 58 -0.87 -21.31 -21.03
N GLU A 59 0.00 -20.43 -20.54
CA GLU A 59 1.19 -19.97 -21.25
C GLU A 59 2.43 -20.77 -20.83
N ASP A 60 3.46 -20.79 -21.69
CA ASP A 60 4.75 -21.39 -21.38
C ASP A 60 5.65 -20.35 -20.68
N ILE A 61 6.43 -20.80 -19.67
CA ILE A 61 7.42 -19.97 -19.01
C ILE A 61 8.41 -19.33 -20.01
N ASP A 62 8.70 -19.99 -21.12
CA ASP A 62 9.59 -19.48 -22.17
C ASP A 62 9.03 -18.22 -22.85
N ARG A 63 7.72 -18.01 -22.86
CA ARG A 63 7.07 -16.81 -23.39
C ARG A 63 7.11 -15.64 -22.42
N ILE A 64 7.43 -15.88 -21.14
CA ILE A 64 7.58 -14.87 -20.13
C ILE A 64 8.87 -14.08 -20.34
N LYS A 65 8.79 -12.77 -20.39
CA LYS A 65 9.94 -11.87 -20.62
C LYS A 65 10.74 -11.62 -19.34
N THR A 66 10.05 -11.30 -18.26
CA THR A 66 10.66 -10.96 -16.97
C THR A 66 9.73 -11.35 -15.84
N ILE A 67 10.30 -11.48 -14.64
CA ILE A 67 9.56 -11.64 -13.38
C ILE A 67 9.88 -10.42 -12.53
N GLY A 68 8.87 -9.59 -12.26
CA GLY A 68 8.97 -8.49 -11.31
C GLY A 68 8.47 -8.91 -9.94
N VAL A 69 9.12 -8.43 -8.89
CA VAL A 69 8.81 -8.78 -7.50
C VAL A 69 8.68 -7.52 -6.66
N GLY A 70 7.51 -7.31 -6.11
CA GLY A 70 7.25 -6.33 -5.06
C GLY A 70 7.50 -6.97 -3.70
N CYS A 71 8.35 -6.38 -2.89
CA CYS A 71 8.74 -6.90 -1.59
C CYS A 71 8.72 -5.80 -0.52
N PRO A 72 8.19 -6.05 0.68
CA PRO A 72 8.25 -5.07 1.74
C PRO A 72 9.69 -4.88 2.23
N GLY A 73 10.10 -3.63 2.44
CA GLY A 73 11.43 -3.26 2.93
C GLY A 73 12.25 -2.46 1.94
N THR A 74 13.57 -2.42 2.17
CA THR A 74 14.54 -1.70 1.34
C THR A 74 15.32 -2.65 0.44
N MET A 75 15.56 -2.23 -0.79
CA MET A 75 16.18 -3.05 -1.84
C MET A 75 17.45 -2.39 -2.38
N ASP A 76 18.42 -3.23 -2.72
CA ASP A 76 19.46 -2.92 -3.67
C ASP A 76 19.01 -3.41 -5.05
N ASN A 77 18.41 -2.51 -5.83
CA ASN A 77 17.84 -2.85 -7.13
C ASN A 77 18.92 -3.18 -8.17
N GLU A 78 20.16 -2.68 -8.00
CA GLU A 78 21.26 -2.97 -8.90
C GLU A 78 21.75 -4.42 -8.73
N ASN A 79 21.90 -4.86 -7.48
CA ASN A 79 22.39 -6.21 -7.15
C ASN A 79 21.26 -7.23 -6.92
N GLY A 80 20.01 -6.79 -6.96
CA GLY A 80 18.86 -7.67 -6.76
C GLY A 80 18.76 -8.28 -5.36
N THR A 81 19.13 -7.50 -4.35
CA THR A 81 19.20 -7.93 -2.94
C THR A 81 18.15 -7.20 -2.11
N VAL A 82 17.40 -7.92 -1.29
CA VAL A 82 16.59 -7.31 -0.23
C VAL A 82 17.53 -7.01 0.94
N LEU A 83 17.83 -5.74 1.17
CA LEU A 83 18.76 -5.30 2.22
C LEU A 83 18.15 -5.53 3.60
N TYR A 84 16.88 -5.15 3.76
CA TYR A 84 16.16 -5.31 5.02
C TYR A 84 14.66 -5.42 4.79
N SER A 85 14.01 -6.36 5.46
CA SER A 85 12.55 -6.47 5.52
C SER A 85 12.10 -6.87 6.92
N ASN A 86 11.48 -5.95 7.64
CA ASN A 86 10.97 -6.22 8.99
C ASN A 86 9.85 -7.28 8.97
N ASN A 87 8.96 -7.23 7.99
CA ASN A 87 7.80 -8.12 7.90
C ASN A 87 8.15 -9.57 7.57
N LEU A 88 9.31 -9.78 6.93
CA LEU A 88 9.80 -11.10 6.52
C LEU A 88 10.98 -11.57 7.40
N HIS A 89 11.48 -10.71 8.29
CA HIS A 89 12.69 -10.95 9.08
C HIS A 89 13.91 -11.26 8.21
N TRP A 90 14.05 -10.52 7.08
CA TRP A 90 15.13 -10.70 6.13
C TRP A 90 16.19 -9.61 6.28
N GLU A 91 17.44 -10.02 6.07
CA GLU A 91 18.61 -9.14 6.04
C GLU A 91 19.58 -9.65 4.97
N ASN A 92 19.95 -8.79 4.02
CA ASN A 92 20.88 -9.05 2.91
C ASN A 92 20.56 -10.34 2.11
N VAL A 93 19.30 -10.49 1.69
CA VAL A 93 18.82 -11.68 0.99
C VAL A 93 18.95 -11.53 -0.54
N PRO A 94 19.67 -12.44 -1.25
CA PRO A 94 19.92 -12.33 -2.69
C PRO A 94 18.73 -12.84 -3.53
N LEU A 95 17.54 -12.30 -3.31
CA LEU A 95 16.28 -12.82 -3.84
C LEU A 95 16.25 -12.91 -5.37
N ALA A 96 16.74 -11.86 -6.07
CA ALA A 96 16.74 -11.88 -7.53
C ALA A 96 17.67 -12.94 -8.10
N LYS A 97 18.83 -13.15 -7.48
CA LYS A 97 19.79 -14.19 -7.90
C LYS A 97 19.17 -15.59 -7.77
N ASP A 98 18.55 -15.88 -6.64
CA ASP A 98 18.01 -17.21 -6.38
C ASP A 98 16.82 -17.54 -7.29
N LEU A 99 15.93 -16.54 -7.53
CA LEU A 99 14.85 -16.70 -8.50
C LEU A 99 15.35 -16.79 -9.95
N ALA A 100 16.37 -16.01 -10.32
CA ALA A 100 16.96 -16.08 -11.66
C ALA A 100 17.62 -17.43 -11.93
N GLN A 101 18.27 -18.01 -10.91
CA GLN A 101 18.86 -19.35 -10.99
C GLN A 101 17.81 -20.44 -11.22
N HIS A 102 16.61 -20.29 -10.62
CA HIS A 102 15.54 -21.27 -10.75
C HIS A 102 14.81 -21.13 -12.13
N PHE A 103 14.42 -19.92 -12.51
CA PHE A 103 13.58 -19.67 -13.68
C PHE A 103 14.34 -19.41 -14.98
N GLY A 104 15.64 -19.09 -14.91
CA GLY A 104 16.40 -18.67 -16.10
C GLY A 104 15.91 -17.32 -16.67
N LYS A 105 15.24 -16.49 -15.88
CA LYS A 105 14.64 -15.22 -16.31
C LYS A 105 15.28 -14.04 -15.59
N ARG A 106 15.17 -12.85 -16.21
CA ARG A 106 15.52 -11.59 -15.55
C ARG A 106 14.52 -11.31 -14.43
N ILE A 107 15.02 -11.06 -13.24
CA ILE A 107 14.23 -10.68 -12.06
C ILE A 107 14.45 -9.20 -11.78
N ILE A 108 13.38 -8.48 -11.45
CA ILE A 108 13.42 -7.06 -11.09
C ILE A 108 12.73 -6.92 -9.74
N LEU A 109 13.45 -6.39 -8.75
CA LEU A 109 12.90 -6.12 -7.42
C LEU A 109 12.46 -4.66 -7.31
N GLU A 110 11.41 -4.43 -6.55
CA GLU A 110 10.96 -3.09 -6.16
C GLU A 110 10.21 -3.18 -4.81
N ASN A 111 10.06 -2.06 -4.13
CA ASN A 111 9.25 -1.98 -2.92
C ASN A 111 7.77 -2.26 -3.22
N ASP A 112 7.06 -2.90 -2.28
CA ASP A 112 5.65 -3.32 -2.40
C ASP A 112 4.69 -2.13 -2.61
N ALA A 113 4.87 -1.01 -1.90
CA ALA A 113 4.06 0.18 -2.08
C ALA A 113 4.33 0.87 -3.43
N ASN A 114 5.58 0.87 -3.90
CA ASN A 114 5.96 1.40 -5.20
C ASN A 114 5.33 0.60 -6.34
N VAL A 115 5.37 -0.73 -6.28
CA VAL A 115 4.72 -1.55 -7.33
C VAL A 115 3.21 -1.43 -7.30
N ALA A 116 2.60 -1.34 -6.12
CA ALA A 116 1.16 -1.10 -6.01
C ALA A 116 0.77 0.26 -6.64
N ALA A 117 1.56 1.30 -6.40
CA ALA A 117 1.37 2.60 -7.05
C ALA A 117 1.54 2.52 -8.57
N TYR A 118 2.55 1.79 -9.03
CA TYR A 118 2.79 1.62 -10.46
C TYR A 118 1.68 0.82 -11.15
N GLY A 119 1.09 -0.16 -10.48
CA GLY A 119 -0.11 -0.86 -10.95
C GLY A 119 -1.29 0.08 -11.14
N GLU A 120 -1.62 0.88 -10.12
CA GLU A 120 -2.71 1.89 -10.19
C GLU A 120 -2.43 2.95 -11.27
N TYR A 121 -1.17 3.31 -11.48
CA TYR A 121 -0.75 4.23 -12.54
C TYR A 121 -0.95 3.65 -13.95
N LEU A 122 -0.67 2.37 -14.17
CA LEU A 122 -0.73 1.75 -15.50
C LEU A 122 -2.14 1.26 -15.88
N ALA A 123 -2.87 0.70 -14.92
CA ALA A 123 -4.12 0.01 -15.17
C ALA A 123 -5.29 0.42 -14.26
N GLY A 124 -5.03 1.18 -13.20
CA GLY A 124 -6.01 1.54 -12.20
C GLY A 124 -6.43 3.01 -12.21
N ALA A 125 -6.73 3.53 -11.03
CA ALA A 125 -7.31 4.85 -10.82
C ALA A 125 -6.42 6.02 -11.28
N ALA A 126 -5.10 5.84 -11.33
CA ALA A 126 -4.15 6.86 -11.78
C ALA A 126 -3.81 6.78 -13.27
N LYS A 127 -4.49 5.93 -14.04
CA LYS A 127 -4.23 5.75 -15.47
C LYS A 127 -4.41 7.05 -16.24
N GLY A 128 -3.37 7.42 -17.01
CA GLY A 128 -3.36 8.64 -17.83
C GLY A 128 -2.83 9.89 -17.11
N ALA A 129 -2.56 9.82 -15.81
CA ALA A 129 -1.88 10.90 -15.09
C ALA A 129 -0.39 10.95 -15.51
N LYS A 130 0.25 12.11 -15.36
CA LYS A 130 1.69 12.25 -15.54
C LYS A 130 2.43 12.08 -14.21
N ASN A 131 1.85 12.62 -13.16
CA ASN A 131 2.36 12.53 -11.80
C ASN A 131 1.24 11.99 -10.89
N ALA A 132 1.55 10.97 -10.11
CA ALA A 132 0.60 10.35 -9.21
C ALA A 132 1.26 10.05 -7.84
N VAL A 133 0.46 10.12 -6.78
CA VAL A 133 0.83 9.56 -5.49
C VAL A 133 -0.26 8.57 -5.10
N VAL A 134 0.14 7.38 -4.69
CA VAL A 134 -0.77 6.36 -4.19
C VAL A 134 -0.44 6.09 -2.73
N LEU A 135 -1.42 6.27 -1.86
CA LEU A 135 -1.32 5.98 -0.44
C LEU A 135 -2.08 4.69 -0.13
N THR A 136 -1.50 3.83 0.68
CA THR A 136 -2.14 2.61 1.16
C THR A 136 -2.40 2.70 2.67
N LEU A 137 -3.69 2.74 3.05
CA LEU A 137 -4.14 2.81 4.45
C LEU A 137 -4.46 1.41 4.96
N GLY A 138 -3.42 0.69 5.37
CA GLY A 138 -3.47 -0.66 5.95
C GLY A 138 -3.09 -0.66 7.42
N THR A 139 -2.38 -1.70 7.87
CA THR A 139 -1.77 -1.77 9.21
C THR A 139 -0.88 -0.55 9.46
N GLY A 140 -0.12 -0.13 8.43
CA GLY A 140 0.62 1.12 8.37
C GLY A 140 0.09 2.06 7.28
N VAL A 141 0.88 3.08 6.94
CA VAL A 141 0.67 3.98 5.80
C VAL A 141 1.85 3.85 4.84
N GLY A 142 1.63 3.09 3.76
CA GLY A 142 2.58 3.02 2.65
C GLY A 142 2.29 4.10 1.60
N ALA A 143 3.30 4.41 0.79
CA ALA A 143 3.15 5.33 -0.33
C ALA A 143 4.04 4.93 -1.50
N GLY A 144 3.53 5.12 -2.73
CA GLY A 144 4.33 5.09 -3.94
C GLY A 144 4.13 6.38 -4.71
N ILE A 145 5.22 6.89 -5.27
CA ILE A 145 5.27 8.20 -5.95
C ILE A 145 5.67 7.98 -7.38
N ILE A 146 4.88 8.49 -8.30
CA ILE A 146 5.16 8.48 -9.75
C ILE A 146 5.38 9.93 -10.19
N ILE A 147 6.54 10.20 -10.76
CA ILE A 147 6.91 11.51 -11.32
C ILE A 147 7.28 11.34 -12.79
N ASN A 148 6.58 12.04 -13.67
CA ASN A 148 6.77 11.95 -15.12
C ASN A 148 6.63 10.50 -15.66
N GLY A 149 5.79 9.69 -15.05
CA GLY A 149 5.56 8.30 -15.45
C GLY A 149 6.55 7.29 -14.87
N GLU A 150 7.49 7.73 -14.04
CA GLU A 150 8.52 6.89 -13.44
C GLU A 150 8.33 6.79 -11.93
N ILE A 151 8.60 5.60 -11.36
CA ILE A 151 8.64 5.42 -9.90
C ILE A 151 9.76 6.29 -9.31
N TYR A 152 9.43 7.08 -8.30
CA TYR A 152 10.41 7.81 -7.52
C TYR A 152 10.77 7.02 -6.27
N SER A 153 11.97 6.45 -6.25
CA SER A 153 12.48 5.64 -5.14
C SER A 153 13.54 6.37 -4.29
N GLY A 154 13.91 7.62 -4.66
CA GLY A 154 14.99 8.35 -3.98
C GLY A 154 16.39 7.88 -4.44
N SER A 155 17.43 8.46 -3.85
CA SER A 155 18.82 8.22 -4.25
C SER A 155 19.37 6.85 -3.83
N ASN A 156 18.74 6.19 -2.89
CA ASN A 156 19.16 4.90 -2.32
C ASN A 156 18.01 3.88 -2.23
N ASN A 157 16.97 4.05 -3.03
CA ASN A 157 15.78 3.22 -3.08
C ASN A 157 14.97 3.14 -1.76
N ALA A 158 15.16 4.12 -0.87
CA ALA A 158 14.43 4.23 0.40
C ALA A 158 13.60 5.53 0.49
N GLY A 159 13.32 6.17 -0.66
CA GLY A 159 12.45 7.34 -0.75
C GLY A 159 10.97 6.97 -0.74
N GLY A 160 10.11 7.95 -0.47
CA GLY A 160 8.66 7.74 -0.50
C GLY A 160 8.03 7.33 0.83
N GLU A 161 8.79 7.25 1.92
CA GLU A 161 8.33 6.89 3.26
C GLU A 161 7.44 7.97 3.90
N ILE A 162 6.35 8.33 3.18
CA ILE A 162 5.43 9.41 3.56
C ILE A 162 4.76 9.12 4.91
N GLY A 163 4.43 7.86 5.20
CA GLY A 163 3.85 7.43 6.47
C GLY A 163 4.68 7.80 7.69
N HIS A 164 6.01 7.95 7.51
CA HIS A 164 6.94 8.30 8.59
C HIS A 164 7.29 9.79 8.67
N THR A 165 6.60 10.65 7.91
CA THR A 165 6.67 12.10 8.10
C THR A 165 5.94 12.50 9.39
N VAL A 166 6.55 13.38 10.19
CA VAL A 166 5.93 13.86 11.45
C VAL A 166 4.86 14.91 11.14
N ILE A 167 3.64 14.67 11.60
CA ILE A 167 2.50 15.59 11.50
C ILE A 167 2.07 16.15 12.86
N GLU A 168 2.56 15.57 13.94
CA GLU A 168 2.30 15.99 15.32
C GLU A 168 3.60 15.87 16.13
N VAL A 169 4.28 16.99 16.41
CA VAL A 169 5.53 16.97 17.18
C VAL A 169 5.23 16.43 18.59
N ASP A 170 6.07 15.52 19.09
CA ASP A 170 5.89 14.84 20.38
C ASP A 170 4.57 14.06 20.51
N GLY A 171 3.98 13.69 19.38
CA GLY A 171 2.72 12.97 19.31
C GLY A 171 2.84 11.47 19.61
N ALA A 172 1.86 10.69 19.12
CA ALA A 172 1.78 9.25 19.36
C ALA A 172 3.03 8.49 18.86
N PRO A 173 3.48 7.44 19.59
CA PRO A 173 4.63 6.64 19.17
C PRO A 173 4.34 5.92 17.86
N CYS A 174 5.39 5.80 17.02
CA CYS A 174 5.39 5.07 15.77
C CYS A 174 6.32 3.87 15.84
N THR A 175 6.01 2.81 15.10
CA THR A 175 6.83 1.59 15.01
C THR A 175 8.25 1.84 14.48
N CYS A 176 8.47 2.95 13.74
CA CYS A 176 9.81 3.36 13.27
C CYS A 176 10.72 3.94 14.37
N GLY A 177 10.26 4.04 15.61
CA GLY A 177 11.00 4.59 16.75
C GLY A 177 10.85 6.11 16.93
N ARG A 178 10.17 6.83 16.04
CA ARG A 178 9.83 8.25 16.16
C ARG A 178 8.45 8.44 16.78
N ASN A 179 8.16 9.69 17.19
CA ASN A 179 6.82 10.09 17.61
C ASN A 179 6.16 10.99 16.56
N GLY A 180 4.82 10.93 16.49
CA GLY A 180 4.02 11.86 15.71
C GLY A 180 3.98 11.62 14.21
N CYS A 181 4.41 10.45 13.72
CA CYS A 181 4.35 10.09 12.31
C CYS A 181 2.91 10.06 11.77
N PHE A 182 2.76 10.40 10.51
CA PHE A 182 1.47 10.34 9.80
C PHE A 182 0.81 8.97 9.94
N GLU A 183 1.57 7.89 9.84
CA GLU A 183 1.11 6.50 10.04
C GLU A 183 0.46 6.29 11.40
N ALA A 184 1.05 6.83 12.48
CA ALA A 184 0.52 6.65 13.83
C ALA A 184 -0.93 7.17 14.00
N TYR A 185 -1.37 8.07 13.12
CA TYR A 185 -2.71 8.67 13.16
C TYR A 185 -3.62 8.23 12.02
N SER A 186 -3.07 7.87 10.87
CA SER A 186 -3.84 7.69 9.64
C SER A 186 -3.86 6.26 9.11
N SER A 187 -3.19 5.33 9.78
CA SER A 187 -3.32 3.89 9.51
C SER A 187 -4.59 3.29 10.13
N ALA A 188 -4.95 2.08 9.73
CA ALA A 188 -6.00 1.29 10.39
C ALA A 188 -5.63 1.03 11.88
N THR A 189 -4.35 0.80 12.19
CA THR A 189 -3.86 0.64 13.56
C THR A 189 -4.01 1.93 14.37
N GLY A 190 -3.74 3.09 13.77
CA GLY A 190 -3.97 4.40 14.38
C GLY A 190 -5.44 4.63 14.71
N LEU A 191 -6.35 4.26 13.80
CA LEU A 191 -7.79 4.34 14.01
C LEU A 191 -8.26 3.42 15.15
N VAL A 192 -7.77 2.18 15.20
CA VAL A 192 -8.04 1.24 16.31
C VAL A 192 -7.55 1.80 17.65
N ARG A 193 -6.35 2.41 17.69
CA ARG A 193 -5.80 3.04 18.89
C ARG A 193 -6.71 4.18 19.36
N MET A 194 -7.07 5.12 18.49
CA MET A 194 -7.95 6.24 18.84
C MET A 194 -9.33 5.76 19.31
N THR A 195 -9.86 4.70 18.71
CA THR A 195 -11.12 4.08 19.14
C THR A 195 -11.01 3.50 20.54
N ARG A 196 -9.91 2.82 20.88
CA ARG A 196 -9.64 2.27 22.20
C ARG A 196 -9.52 3.39 23.24
N GLU A 197 -8.76 4.42 22.96
CA GLU A 197 -8.63 5.60 23.84
C GLU A 197 -9.99 6.24 24.15
N MET A 198 -10.89 6.30 23.17
CA MET A 198 -12.23 6.83 23.36
C MET A 198 -13.10 5.92 24.24
N ILE A 199 -13.05 4.60 24.04
CA ILE A 199 -13.75 3.62 24.89
C ILE A 199 -13.25 3.69 26.34
N GLU A 200 -11.94 3.81 26.55
CA GLU A 200 -11.35 3.95 27.88
C GLU A 200 -11.79 5.26 28.57
N LYS A 201 -11.92 6.35 27.78
CA LYS A 201 -12.41 7.64 28.28
C LYS A 201 -13.89 7.61 28.66
N TYR A 202 -14.70 6.84 27.92
CA TYR A 202 -16.15 6.74 28.11
C TYR A 202 -16.60 5.26 28.19
N PRO A 203 -16.31 4.56 29.33
CA PRO A 203 -16.52 3.12 29.43
C PRO A 203 -18.00 2.67 29.37
N SER A 204 -18.95 3.57 29.63
CA SER A 204 -20.39 3.35 29.51
C SER A 204 -21.01 3.92 28.24
N GLY A 205 -20.18 4.38 27.29
CA GLY A 205 -20.62 4.93 26.02
C GLY A 205 -21.07 3.83 25.05
N ARG A 206 -21.88 4.22 24.06
CA ARG A 206 -22.39 3.30 23.04
C ARG A 206 -21.29 2.72 22.14
N LEU A 207 -20.17 3.45 21.97
CA LEU A 207 -19.04 2.97 21.19
C LEU A 207 -18.50 1.63 21.73
N HIS A 208 -18.58 1.41 23.06
CA HIS A 208 -18.20 0.15 23.68
C HIS A 208 -19.08 -1.03 23.21
N GLU A 209 -20.37 -0.79 22.94
CA GLU A 209 -21.32 -1.81 22.46
C GLU A 209 -21.03 -2.24 21.01
N MET A 210 -20.24 -1.43 20.27
CA MET A 210 -19.83 -1.69 18.87
C MET A 210 -18.55 -2.51 18.76
N VAL A 211 -17.95 -2.89 19.88
CA VAL A 211 -16.82 -3.82 19.87
C VAL A 211 -17.30 -5.17 19.33
N ASP A 212 -16.52 -5.77 18.43
CA ASP A 212 -16.85 -7.06 17.82
C ASP A 212 -17.23 -8.10 18.88
N ARG A 213 -18.08 -9.07 18.52
CA ARG A 213 -18.53 -10.14 19.43
C ARG A 213 -17.38 -10.88 20.12
N ASP A 214 -16.20 -10.89 19.48
CA ASP A 214 -14.95 -11.47 20.02
C ASP A 214 -14.19 -10.51 20.95
N GLY A 215 -14.74 -9.37 21.34
CA GLY A 215 -14.10 -8.35 22.15
C GLY A 215 -13.02 -7.55 21.43
N LYS A 216 -13.01 -7.57 20.10
CA LYS A 216 -11.99 -6.89 19.28
C LYS A 216 -12.48 -5.55 18.75
N ILE A 217 -11.62 -4.54 18.87
CA ILE A 217 -11.78 -3.25 18.20
C ILE A 217 -11.15 -3.36 16.82
N SER A 218 -11.92 -3.06 15.78
CA SER A 218 -11.45 -3.01 14.37
C SER A 218 -11.42 -1.58 13.84
N ALA A 219 -10.82 -1.39 12.67
CA ALA A 219 -10.85 -0.10 11.98
C ALA A 219 -12.27 0.34 11.55
N ARG A 220 -13.25 -0.57 11.56
CA ARG A 220 -14.66 -0.27 11.26
C ARG A 220 -15.46 0.17 12.48
N THR A 221 -14.99 -0.12 13.71
CA THR A 221 -15.76 0.07 14.94
C THR A 221 -16.25 1.51 15.08
N ALA A 222 -15.36 2.50 15.00
CA ALA A 222 -15.73 3.91 15.10
C ALA A 222 -16.63 4.38 13.95
N PHE A 223 -16.37 3.97 12.71
CA PHE A 223 -17.20 4.33 11.56
C PHE A 223 -18.60 3.72 11.67
N ASN A 224 -18.73 2.48 12.12
CA ASN A 224 -20.02 1.85 12.33
C ASN A 224 -20.82 2.57 13.42
N ALA A 225 -20.19 2.94 14.54
CA ALA A 225 -20.81 3.72 15.59
C ALA A 225 -21.27 5.10 15.08
N ALA A 226 -20.40 5.81 14.36
CA ALA A 226 -20.73 7.12 13.79
C ALA A 226 -21.93 7.06 12.81
N LYS A 227 -22.02 6.01 11.96
CA LYS A 227 -23.16 5.77 11.07
C LYS A 227 -24.48 5.58 11.82
N LEU A 228 -24.43 5.05 13.03
CA LEU A 228 -25.59 4.90 13.91
C LEU A 228 -25.87 6.14 14.76
N GLY A 229 -25.15 7.24 14.52
CA GLY A 229 -25.35 8.53 15.20
C GLY A 229 -24.66 8.62 16.56
N ASP A 230 -23.75 7.69 16.88
CA ASP A 230 -22.99 7.72 18.13
C ASP A 230 -22.02 8.91 18.14
N PRO A 231 -22.07 9.79 19.19
CA PRO A 231 -21.23 10.98 19.23
C PRO A 231 -19.74 10.66 19.43
N GLU A 232 -19.41 9.63 20.20
CA GLU A 232 -18.01 9.24 20.49
C GLU A 232 -17.39 8.62 19.23
N GLY A 233 -18.12 7.76 18.53
CA GLY A 233 -17.72 7.22 17.24
C GLY A 233 -17.47 8.32 16.21
N ARG A 234 -18.33 9.35 16.18
CA ARG A 234 -18.16 10.52 15.32
C ARG A 234 -16.90 11.31 15.67
N GLU A 235 -16.65 11.56 16.97
CA GLU A 235 -15.44 12.26 17.42
C GLU A 235 -14.17 11.54 16.97
N VAL A 236 -14.13 10.20 17.07
CA VAL A 236 -12.99 9.41 16.58
C VAL A 236 -12.82 9.54 15.06
N VAL A 237 -13.90 9.40 14.29
CA VAL A 237 -13.89 9.51 12.83
C VAL A 237 -13.44 10.90 12.38
N ASP A 238 -13.98 11.96 12.98
CA ASP A 238 -13.61 13.33 12.65
C ASP A 238 -12.13 13.61 12.96
N LYS A 239 -11.63 13.11 14.08
CA LYS A 239 -10.20 13.20 14.45
C LYS A 239 -9.33 12.45 13.45
N TYR A 240 -9.70 11.23 13.07
CA TYR A 240 -8.99 10.44 12.07
C TYR A 240 -8.92 11.16 10.73
N ILE A 241 -10.06 11.64 10.22
CA ILE A 241 -10.14 12.35 8.94
C ILE A 241 -9.31 13.64 8.96
N LYS A 242 -9.28 14.35 10.11
CA LYS A 242 -8.46 15.55 10.28
C LYS A 242 -6.97 15.26 10.13
N TYR A 243 -6.45 14.20 10.76
CA TYR A 243 -5.05 13.81 10.61
C TYR A 243 -4.74 13.28 9.21
N LEU A 244 -5.64 12.52 8.63
CA LEU A 244 -5.49 12.04 7.25
C LEU A 244 -5.45 13.23 6.26
N ALA A 245 -6.32 14.22 6.44
CA ALA A 245 -6.32 15.45 5.64
C ALA A 245 -5.02 16.23 5.79
N CYS A 246 -4.48 16.33 7.01
CA CYS A 246 -3.20 17.00 7.28
C CYS A 246 -2.07 16.34 6.48
N GLY A 247 -1.89 15.03 6.60
CA GLY A 247 -0.84 14.32 5.88
C GLY A 247 -1.00 14.40 4.37
N ILE A 248 -2.21 14.20 3.83
CA ILE A 248 -2.48 14.32 2.39
C ILE A 248 -2.24 15.75 1.89
N THR A 249 -2.62 16.77 2.66
CA THR A 249 -2.34 18.16 2.30
C THR A 249 -0.83 18.42 2.18
N ASN A 250 -0.02 17.88 3.11
CA ASN A 250 1.44 17.97 3.04
C ASN A 250 1.97 17.31 1.76
N VAL A 251 1.48 16.12 1.41
CA VAL A 251 1.84 15.42 0.16
C VAL A 251 1.50 16.26 -1.07
N ILE A 252 0.28 16.82 -1.12
CA ILE A 252 -0.15 17.67 -2.23
C ILE A 252 0.72 18.92 -2.32
N ASN A 253 1.01 19.59 -1.20
CA ASN A 253 1.83 20.80 -1.19
C ASN A 253 3.28 20.55 -1.60
N VAL A 254 3.81 19.34 -1.39
CA VAL A 254 5.20 18.98 -1.75
C VAL A 254 5.30 18.50 -3.19
N PHE A 255 4.41 17.61 -3.64
CA PHE A 255 4.52 16.94 -4.93
C PHE A 255 3.59 17.52 -6.00
N GLN A 256 2.48 18.17 -5.62
CA GLN A 256 1.43 18.65 -6.51
C GLN A 256 1.11 17.65 -7.64
N PRO A 257 0.76 16.40 -7.32
CA PRO A 257 0.48 15.38 -8.32
C PRO A 257 -0.80 15.73 -9.11
N ASP A 258 -0.96 15.18 -10.31
CA ASP A 258 -2.22 15.28 -11.05
C ASP A 258 -3.35 14.56 -10.29
N ILE A 259 -3.00 13.41 -9.70
CA ILE A 259 -3.93 12.54 -8.97
C ILE A 259 -3.28 11.97 -7.71
N LEU A 260 -4.05 11.89 -6.63
CA LEU A 260 -3.70 11.17 -5.40
C LEU A 260 -4.73 10.07 -5.17
N CYS A 261 -4.29 8.82 -5.24
CA CYS A 261 -5.12 7.65 -5.02
C CYS A 261 -4.97 7.16 -3.58
N ILE A 262 -6.06 6.74 -2.96
CA ILE A 262 -6.08 6.19 -1.61
C ILE A 262 -6.57 4.76 -1.69
N GLY A 263 -5.76 3.80 -1.22
CA GLY A 263 -6.08 2.38 -1.13
C GLY A 263 -6.08 1.87 0.29
N GLY A 264 -6.33 0.57 0.44
CA GLY A 264 -6.35 -0.10 1.74
C GLY A 264 -7.74 -0.24 2.34
N GLY A 265 -7.83 -1.02 3.44
CA GLY A 265 -9.09 -1.46 4.01
C GLY A 265 -9.99 -0.34 4.55
N VAL A 266 -9.41 0.79 4.97
CA VAL A 266 -10.17 1.95 5.46
C VAL A 266 -10.98 2.62 4.34
N CYS A 267 -10.53 2.49 3.08
CA CYS A 267 -11.23 3.07 1.92
C CYS A 267 -12.59 2.40 1.64
N ASN A 268 -12.88 1.23 2.23
CA ASN A 268 -14.20 0.60 2.17
C ASN A 268 -15.30 1.43 2.83
N GLU A 269 -14.95 2.46 3.60
CA GLU A 269 -15.90 3.41 4.17
C GLU A 269 -16.50 4.36 3.11
N GLY A 270 -15.92 4.40 1.90
CA GLY A 270 -16.45 5.11 0.74
C GLY A 270 -16.65 6.60 1.00
N ASP A 271 -17.85 7.08 0.73
CA ASP A 271 -18.22 8.49 0.87
C ASP A 271 -18.16 9.01 2.30
N ASN A 272 -18.33 8.13 3.32
CA ASN A 272 -18.18 8.51 4.72
C ASN A 272 -16.74 8.95 5.07
N LEU A 273 -15.76 8.48 4.31
CA LEU A 273 -14.36 8.91 4.39
C LEU A 273 -14.07 10.01 3.37
N LEU A 274 -14.40 9.78 2.09
CA LEU A 274 -13.88 10.58 0.98
C LEU A 274 -14.47 12.00 0.91
N ILE A 275 -15.77 12.15 1.17
CA ILE A 275 -16.43 13.47 1.10
C ILE A 275 -15.87 14.44 2.15
N PRO A 276 -15.87 14.13 3.46
CA PRO A 276 -15.33 15.04 4.47
C PRO A 276 -13.82 15.24 4.32
N LEU A 277 -13.06 14.22 3.89
CA LEU A 277 -11.64 14.32 3.62
C LEU A 277 -11.34 15.35 2.52
N LYS A 278 -11.99 15.24 1.36
CA LYS A 278 -11.85 16.21 0.26
C LYS A 278 -12.22 17.63 0.67
N ALA A 279 -13.28 17.78 1.46
CA ALA A 279 -13.74 19.09 1.94
C ALA A 279 -12.70 19.75 2.86
N LEU A 280 -12.00 18.99 3.70
CA LEU A 280 -10.93 19.51 4.56
C LEU A 280 -9.68 19.87 3.74
N ILE A 281 -9.25 18.99 2.84
CA ILE A 281 -8.07 19.20 2.00
C ILE A 281 -8.23 20.44 1.13
N ALA A 282 -9.39 20.62 0.50
CA ALA A 282 -9.68 21.78 -0.35
C ALA A 282 -9.51 23.13 0.37
N LYS A 283 -9.69 23.16 1.70
CA LYS A 283 -9.48 24.37 2.53
C LYS A 283 -8.01 24.58 2.91
N GLN A 284 -7.20 23.52 2.92
CA GLN A 284 -5.86 23.52 3.50
C GLN A 284 -4.74 23.58 2.47
N ILE A 285 -4.95 23.07 1.25
CA ILE A 285 -3.92 23.11 0.21
C ILE A 285 -3.52 24.54 -0.15
N TYR A 286 -2.22 24.76 -0.35
CA TYR A 286 -1.70 26.08 -0.71
C TYR A 286 -2.24 26.57 -2.06
N SER A 287 -2.42 25.65 -3.01
CA SER A 287 -2.87 25.88 -4.38
C SER A 287 -4.41 26.01 -4.52
N LYS A 288 -5.15 26.18 -3.43
CA LYS A 288 -6.63 26.16 -3.41
C LYS A 288 -7.32 27.10 -4.41
N ASN A 289 -6.64 28.17 -4.83
CA ASN A 289 -7.16 29.15 -5.80
C ASN A 289 -6.73 28.85 -7.25
N ASN A 290 -5.96 27.77 -7.50
CA ASN A 290 -5.56 27.40 -8.85
C ASN A 290 -6.73 26.78 -9.61
N ALA A 291 -6.76 26.97 -10.94
CA ALA A 291 -7.78 26.38 -11.80
C ALA A 291 -7.72 24.85 -11.85
N LYS A 292 -6.51 24.27 -11.68
CA LYS A 292 -6.29 22.82 -11.61
C LYS A 292 -5.65 22.49 -10.27
N ASN A 293 -6.23 21.54 -9.55
CA ASN A 293 -5.71 20.98 -8.31
C ASN A 293 -5.65 19.46 -8.42
N THR A 294 -4.95 18.82 -7.48
CA THR A 294 -4.84 17.36 -7.38
C THR A 294 -6.23 16.73 -7.27
N GLU A 295 -6.52 15.77 -8.11
CA GLU A 295 -7.70 14.92 -7.98
C GLU A 295 -7.46 13.87 -6.89
N ILE A 296 -8.43 13.64 -5.99
CA ILE A 296 -8.33 12.64 -4.92
C ILE A 296 -9.36 11.57 -5.18
N VAL A 297 -8.90 10.31 -5.30
CA VAL A 297 -9.76 9.16 -5.65
C VAL A 297 -9.40 7.93 -4.81
N ILE A 298 -10.27 6.93 -4.84
CA ILE A 298 -9.99 5.60 -4.26
C ILE A 298 -9.35 4.73 -5.34
N CYS A 299 -8.35 3.93 -4.96
CA CYS A 299 -7.71 2.91 -5.80
C CYS A 299 -8.74 1.91 -6.36
N THR A 300 -8.52 1.44 -7.59
CA THR A 300 -9.48 0.55 -8.27
C THR A 300 -8.99 -0.89 -8.41
N LEU A 301 -7.68 -1.13 -8.40
CA LEU A 301 -7.11 -2.47 -8.57
C LEU A 301 -7.07 -3.29 -7.27
N ALA A 302 -7.27 -2.64 -6.12
CA ALA A 302 -7.28 -3.30 -4.82
C ALA A 302 -6.08 -4.25 -4.63
N ASN A 303 -6.37 -5.54 -4.43
CA ASN A 303 -5.35 -6.59 -4.18
C ASN A 303 -4.54 -7.00 -5.41
N GLU A 304 -4.84 -6.49 -6.61
CA GLU A 304 -4.16 -6.84 -7.86
C GLU A 304 -3.08 -5.81 -8.22
N ALA A 305 -3.12 -4.63 -7.60
CA ALA A 305 -2.22 -3.53 -7.93
C ALA A 305 -0.73 -3.93 -7.83
N GLY A 306 -0.32 -4.58 -6.73
CA GLY A 306 1.05 -5.04 -6.52
C GLY A 306 1.52 -6.03 -7.59
N MET A 307 0.70 -7.03 -7.94
CA MET A 307 1.04 -8.00 -9.00
C MET A 307 1.17 -7.34 -10.37
N ILE A 308 0.20 -6.49 -10.75
CA ILE A 308 0.23 -5.80 -12.05
C ILE A 308 1.43 -4.88 -12.13
N GLY A 309 1.67 -4.08 -11.09
CA GLY A 309 2.81 -3.16 -11.06
C GLY A 309 4.15 -3.89 -11.09
N SER A 310 4.31 -4.96 -10.32
CA SER A 310 5.51 -5.81 -10.35
C SER A 310 5.78 -6.36 -11.74
N ALA A 311 4.78 -6.97 -12.38
CA ALA A 311 4.91 -7.51 -13.74
C ALA A 311 5.39 -6.45 -14.73
N MET A 312 4.85 -5.25 -14.64
CA MET A 312 5.14 -4.16 -15.58
C MET A 312 6.50 -3.47 -15.37
N LEU A 313 7.24 -3.76 -14.30
CA LEU A 313 8.63 -3.30 -14.14
C LEU A 313 9.51 -3.75 -15.32
N GLY A 314 9.24 -4.91 -15.89
CA GLY A 314 9.97 -5.48 -17.02
C GLY A 314 9.53 -5.00 -18.41
N ARG A 315 8.54 -4.12 -18.49
CA ARG A 315 8.00 -3.64 -19.78
C ARG A 315 8.91 -2.62 -20.48
N LYS A 316 9.83 -1.99 -19.74
CA LYS A 316 10.78 -0.98 -20.24
C LYS A 316 11.88 -1.58 -21.09
#